data_5272eea1b5a117d1f3088339a44bb47c
#
_entry.id   5272eea1b5a117d1f3088339a44bb47c
#
_cell.length_a   1.000
_cell.length_b   1.000
_cell.length_c   1.000
_cell.angle_alpha   90.00
_cell.angle_beta   90.00
_cell.angle_gamma   90.00
#
_symmetry.space_group_name_H-M   'P 1'
#
loop_
_entity.id
_entity.type
_entity.pdbx_description
1 polymer ?
#
loop_
_entity_poly.entity_id
_entity_poly.type
_entity_poly.pdbx_seq_one_letter_code
_entity_poly.pdbx_strand_id
1 'polypeptide(L)'
;MEIVGEAKGSIHTKKDSMLRINLVMQILTFAAYVIIGCFDAAAATLFAVLRNYVCLKYPNRKEGAVVKAAILLIGTAFSAWCGYRGGGTWVSYLPAVSFLFCSCGTYLTRSSSALRIINAVDILLFWLIFDYLNLMAFNVVTDLFVVLFPLAERYIKLDNTDCAEQTDTITTTS
;
A
#
# COMPACT_ATOMS: atom_id res chain seq x y z
N MET A 1 27.81 16.41 -11.26
CA MET A 1 26.84 15.50 -11.95
C MET A 1 26.63 14.18 -11.22
N GLU A 2 27.50 13.74 -10.32
CA GLU A 2 27.40 12.50 -9.53
C GLU A 2 26.34 12.54 -8.43
N ILE A 3 26.15 13.66 -7.74
CA ILE A 3 25.20 13.79 -6.61
C ILE A 3 23.74 13.48 -7.02
N VAL A 4 23.36 13.79 -8.26
CA VAL A 4 22.01 13.51 -8.78
C VAL A 4 21.80 12.02 -9.09
N GLY A 5 22.88 11.30 -9.40
CA GLY A 5 22.85 9.85 -9.64
C GLY A 5 22.65 9.05 -8.36
N GLU A 6 23.36 9.41 -7.28
CA GLU A 6 23.22 8.74 -5.97
C GLU A 6 21.85 8.97 -5.33
N ALA A 7 21.31 10.18 -5.40
CA ALA A 7 19.98 10.47 -4.91
C ALA A 7 18.89 9.67 -5.65
N LYS A 8 19.00 9.51 -6.98
CA LYS A 8 18.09 8.66 -7.75
C LYS A 8 18.18 7.19 -7.37
N GLY A 9 19.40 6.66 -7.16
CA GLY A 9 19.62 5.28 -6.73
C GLY A 9 19.01 5.01 -5.35
N SER A 10 19.22 5.91 -4.40
CA SER A 10 18.67 5.78 -3.02
C SER A 10 17.14 5.82 -2.96
N ILE A 11 16.48 6.63 -3.79
CA ILE A 11 15.02 6.70 -3.86
C ILE A 11 14.44 5.40 -4.46
N HIS A 12 15.10 4.83 -5.45
CA HIS A 12 14.68 3.58 -6.09
C HIS A 12 14.77 2.40 -5.11
N THR A 13 15.88 2.26 -4.40
CA THR A 13 16.09 1.19 -3.42
C THR A 13 15.06 1.24 -2.27
N LYS A 14 14.69 2.42 -1.78
CA LYS A 14 13.66 2.57 -0.74
C LYS A 14 12.26 2.17 -1.23
N LYS A 15 11.90 2.50 -2.47
CA LYS A 15 10.62 2.09 -3.06
C LYS A 15 10.56 0.58 -3.27
N ASP A 16 11.63 -0.02 -3.78
CA ASP A 16 11.70 -1.46 -4.03
C ASP A 16 11.62 -2.27 -2.73
N SER A 17 12.29 -1.82 -1.67
CA SER A 17 12.17 -2.44 -0.34
C SER A 17 10.73 -2.40 0.17
N MET A 18 10.05 -1.28 0.02
CA MET A 18 8.65 -1.13 0.41
C MET A 18 7.72 -2.04 -0.41
N LEU A 19 7.93 -2.14 -1.71
CA LEU A 19 7.15 -3.03 -2.58
C LEU A 19 7.35 -4.51 -2.23
N ARG A 20 8.55 -4.93 -1.82
CA ARG A 20 8.83 -6.30 -1.35
C ARG A 20 8.09 -6.62 -0.06
N ILE A 21 8.10 -5.70 0.91
CA ILE A 21 7.36 -5.86 2.16
C ILE A 21 5.86 -5.94 1.86
N ASN A 22 5.32 -5.03 1.06
CA ASN A 22 3.92 -5.06 0.65
C ASN A 22 3.56 -6.36 -0.09
N LEU A 23 4.46 -6.90 -0.91
CA LEU A 23 4.24 -8.16 -1.61
C LEU A 23 4.03 -9.32 -0.63
N VAL A 24 4.90 -9.44 0.38
CA VAL A 24 4.79 -10.48 1.42
C VAL A 24 3.49 -10.31 2.22
N MET A 25 3.20 -9.09 2.66
CA MET A 25 1.97 -8.80 3.41
C MET A 25 0.72 -9.18 2.60
N GLN A 26 0.68 -8.83 1.32
CA GLN A 26 -0.47 -9.15 0.47
C GLN A 26 -0.62 -10.64 0.17
N ILE A 27 0.47 -11.42 0.12
CA ILE A 27 0.39 -12.88 0.01
C ILE A 27 -0.26 -13.47 1.27
N LEU A 28 0.11 -12.99 2.45
CA LEU A 28 -0.48 -13.43 3.71
C LEU A 28 -1.96 -13.03 3.81
N THR A 29 -2.28 -11.80 3.43
CA THR A 29 -3.66 -11.29 3.40
C THR A 29 -4.52 -12.07 2.41
N PHE A 30 -4.00 -12.37 1.22
CA PHE A 30 -4.69 -13.23 0.25
C PHE A 30 -5.02 -14.61 0.84
N ALA A 31 -4.04 -15.25 1.47
CA ALA A 31 -4.26 -16.55 2.11
C ALA A 31 -5.34 -16.47 3.21
N ALA A 32 -5.33 -15.42 4.03
CA ALA A 32 -6.34 -15.18 5.05
C ALA A 32 -7.74 -15.04 4.44
N TYR A 33 -7.93 -14.23 3.40
CA TYR A 33 -9.23 -14.07 2.75
C TYR A 33 -9.74 -15.36 2.08
N VAL A 34 -8.84 -16.17 1.50
CA VAL A 34 -9.21 -17.49 0.95
C VAL A 34 -9.71 -18.42 2.06
N ILE A 35 -9.02 -18.46 3.21
CA ILE A 35 -9.40 -19.29 4.35
C ILE A 35 -10.77 -18.87 4.91
N ILE A 36 -11.04 -17.58 4.98
CA ILE A 36 -12.31 -17.03 5.49
C ILE A 36 -13.44 -17.18 4.46
N GLY A 37 -13.12 -17.41 3.17
CA GLY A 37 -14.10 -17.52 2.09
C GLY A 37 -14.54 -16.18 1.49
N CYS A 38 -13.81 -15.09 1.75
CA CYS A 38 -14.04 -13.75 1.19
C CYS A 38 -13.40 -13.63 -0.20
N PHE A 39 -14.04 -14.18 -1.21
CA PHE A 39 -13.45 -14.30 -2.56
C PHE A 39 -13.34 -12.97 -3.30
N ASP A 40 -14.15 -11.97 -3.01
CA ASP A 40 -14.05 -10.61 -3.56
C ASP A 40 -12.77 -9.90 -3.07
N ALA A 41 -12.49 -9.95 -1.77
CA ALA A 41 -11.26 -9.44 -1.20
C ALA A 41 -10.04 -10.27 -1.63
N ALA A 42 -10.16 -11.60 -1.67
CA ALA A 42 -9.10 -12.48 -2.15
C ALA A 42 -8.73 -12.17 -3.61
N ALA A 43 -9.71 -11.94 -4.49
CA ALA A 43 -9.45 -11.56 -5.88
C ALA A 43 -8.66 -10.25 -5.98
N ALA A 44 -9.08 -9.21 -5.27
CA ALA A 44 -8.39 -7.92 -5.26
C ALA A 44 -6.94 -8.03 -4.75
N THR A 45 -6.73 -8.77 -3.65
CA THR A 45 -5.39 -8.98 -3.09
C THR A 45 -4.49 -9.82 -3.97
N LEU A 46 -5.01 -10.83 -4.68
CA LEU A 46 -4.25 -11.60 -5.67
C LEU A 46 -3.69 -10.68 -6.79
N PHE A 47 -4.55 -9.81 -7.34
CA PHE A 47 -4.10 -8.87 -8.36
C PHE A 47 -3.17 -7.80 -7.81
N ALA A 48 -3.29 -7.43 -6.52
CA ALA A 48 -2.34 -6.55 -5.86
C ALA A 48 -0.95 -7.20 -5.69
N VAL A 49 -0.88 -8.51 -5.42
CA VAL A 49 0.37 -9.30 -5.45
C VAL A 49 1.00 -9.24 -6.84
N LEU A 50 0.22 -9.53 -7.90
CA LEU A 50 0.70 -9.47 -9.28
C LEU A 50 1.19 -8.07 -9.67
N ARG A 51 0.44 -7.03 -9.29
CA ARG A 51 0.82 -5.63 -9.49
C ARG A 51 2.18 -5.32 -8.86
N ASN A 52 2.38 -5.66 -7.59
CA ASN A 52 3.62 -5.37 -6.88
C ASN A 52 4.79 -6.13 -7.49
N TYR A 53 4.59 -7.40 -7.86
CA TYR A 53 5.60 -8.19 -8.56
C TYR A 53 6.01 -7.55 -9.89
N VAL A 54 5.04 -7.11 -10.70
CA VAL A 54 5.32 -6.45 -12.01
C VAL A 54 5.99 -5.10 -11.80
N CYS A 55 5.65 -4.34 -10.74
CA CYS A 55 6.34 -3.10 -10.41
C CYS A 55 7.81 -3.32 -10.01
N LEU A 56 8.12 -4.43 -9.33
CA LEU A 56 9.49 -4.81 -8.99
C LEU A 56 10.28 -5.25 -10.23
N LYS A 57 9.64 -6.01 -11.13
CA LYS A 57 10.28 -6.50 -12.36
C LYS A 57 10.49 -5.40 -13.40
N TYR A 58 9.58 -4.44 -13.48
CA TYR A 58 9.59 -3.32 -14.43
C TYR A 58 9.52 -1.98 -13.68
N PRO A 59 10.63 -1.53 -13.05
CA PRO A 59 10.64 -0.35 -12.20
C PRO A 59 10.35 0.95 -12.97
N ASN A 60 10.68 1.01 -14.26
CA ASN A 60 10.42 2.17 -15.08
C ASN A 60 8.93 2.25 -15.48
N ARG A 61 8.40 3.48 -15.50
CA ARG A 61 6.99 3.72 -15.81
C ARG A 61 6.58 3.24 -17.20
N LYS A 62 7.48 3.37 -18.18
CA LYS A 62 7.24 2.98 -19.57
C LYS A 62 7.42 1.47 -19.79
N GLU A 63 8.32 0.86 -19.02
CA GLU A 63 8.56 -0.58 -19.12
C GLU A 63 7.37 -1.37 -18.58
N GLY A 64 6.95 -2.35 -19.33
CA GLY A 64 5.80 -3.18 -18.98
C GLY A 64 4.46 -2.43 -18.92
N ALA A 65 4.32 -1.27 -19.57
CA ALA A 65 3.11 -0.46 -19.51
C ALA A 65 1.87 -1.26 -19.94
N VAL A 66 1.98 -2.09 -20.96
CA VAL A 66 0.89 -2.96 -21.43
C VAL A 66 0.52 -4.00 -20.34
N VAL A 67 1.52 -4.62 -19.71
CA VAL A 67 1.30 -5.60 -18.63
C VAL A 67 0.67 -4.93 -17.42
N LYS A 68 1.13 -3.74 -17.03
CA LYS A 68 0.56 -2.95 -15.94
C LYS A 68 -0.89 -2.57 -16.22
N ALA A 69 -1.19 -2.12 -17.43
CA ALA A 69 -2.55 -1.79 -17.85
C ALA A 69 -3.45 -3.03 -17.89
N ALA A 70 -2.96 -4.16 -18.40
CA ALA A 70 -3.71 -5.42 -18.40
C ALA A 70 -4.04 -5.89 -16.98
N ILE A 71 -3.08 -5.86 -16.05
CA ILE A 71 -3.33 -6.21 -14.64
C ILE A 71 -4.35 -5.28 -14.00
N LEU A 72 -4.27 -3.98 -14.29
CA LEU A 72 -5.22 -3.00 -13.79
C LEU A 72 -6.64 -3.30 -14.28
N LEU A 73 -6.82 -3.48 -15.58
CA LEU A 73 -8.15 -3.69 -16.17
C LEU A 73 -8.72 -5.05 -15.77
N ILE A 74 -7.95 -6.12 -15.96
CA ILE A 74 -8.41 -7.49 -15.64
C ILE A 74 -8.62 -7.64 -14.14
N GLY A 75 -7.72 -7.13 -13.33
CA GLY A 75 -7.83 -7.20 -11.87
C GLY A 75 -9.05 -6.47 -11.33
N THR A 76 -9.31 -5.24 -11.82
CA THR A 76 -10.49 -4.48 -11.42
C THR A 76 -11.79 -5.17 -11.89
N ALA A 77 -11.84 -5.61 -13.15
CA ALA A 77 -13.02 -6.28 -13.70
C ALA A 77 -13.31 -7.61 -12.98
N PHE A 78 -12.28 -8.41 -12.73
CA PHE A 78 -12.42 -9.69 -12.03
C PHE A 78 -12.83 -9.51 -10.57
N SER A 79 -12.21 -8.56 -9.85
CA SER A 79 -12.59 -8.25 -8.48
C SER A 79 -14.03 -7.73 -8.38
N ALA A 80 -14.44 -6.87 -9.32
CA ALA A 80 -15.84 -6.40 -9.39
C ALA A 80 -16.82 -7.54 -9.72
N TRP A 81 -16.43 -8.46 -10.60
CA TRP A 81 -17.24 -9.65 -10.90
C TRP A 81 -17.39 -10.56 -9.66
N CYS A 82 -16.30 -10.77 -8.90
CA CYS A 82 -16.37 -11.52 -7.64
C CYS A 82 -17.30 -10.82 -6.64
N GLY A 83 -17.23 -9.50 -6.50
CA GLY A 83 -18.14 -8.72 -5.67
C GLY A 83 -19.60 -8.85 -6.09
N TYR A 84 -19.88 -8.85 -7.39
CA TYR A 84 -21.22 -9.12 -7.91
C TYR A 84 -21.71 -10.52 -7.53
N ARG A 85 -20.87 -11.55 -7.66
CA ARG A 85 -21.20 -12.93 -7.28
C ARG A 85 -21.32 -13.10 -5.75
N GLY A 86 -20.59 -12.33 -4.97
CA GLY A 86 -20.59 -12.35 -3.50
C GLY A 86 -21.77 -11.66 -2.83
N GLY A 87 -22.78 -11.21 -3.61
CA GLY A 87 -24.00 -10.60 -3.07
C GLY A 87 -24.38 -9.28 -3.72
N GLY A 88 -23.50 -8.66 -4.52
CA GLY A 88 -23.78 -7.45 -5.30
C GLY A 88 -24.05 -6.20 -4.45
N THR A 89 -23.71 -6.22 -3.17
CA THR A 89 -23.84 -5.05 -2.30
C THR A 89 -22.72 -4.05 -2.60
N TRP A 90 -22.92 -2.78 -2.29
CA TRP A 90 -21.90 -1.76 -2.49
C TRP A 90 -20.59 -2.09 -1.74
N VAL A 91 -20.69 -2.77 -0.58
CA VAL A 91 -19.55 -3.21 0.23
C VAL A 91 -18.68 -4.21 -0.54
N SER A 92 -19.29 -5.16 -1.25
CA SER A 92 -18.59 -6.18 -2.04
C SER A 92 -17.78 -5.60 -3.22
N TYR A 93 -18.02 -4.34 -3.60
CA TYR A 93 -17.24 -3.64 -4.63
C TYR A 93 -16.06 -2.84 -4.05
N LEU A 94 -16.00 -2.61 -2.72
CA LEU A 94 -14.92 -1.85 -2.11
C LEU A 94 -13.53 -2.42 -2.43
N PRO A 95 -13.28 -3.75 -2.39
CA PRO A 95 -11.99 -4.32 -2.78
C PRO A 95 -11.59 -4.01 -4.22
N ALA A 96 -12.55 -3.99 -5.17
CA ALA A 96 -12.28 -3.65 -6.56
C ALA A 96 -11.91 -2.17 -6.74
N VAL A 97 -12.61 -1.26 -6.04
CA VAL A 97 -12.32 0.19 -6.05
C VAL A 97 -10.98 0.46 -5.38
N SER A 98 -10.68 -0.16 -4.26
CA SER A 98 -9.38 -0.13 -3.58
C SER A 98 -8.26 -0.57 -4.50
N PHE A 99 -8.42 -1.71 -5.16
CA PHE A 99 -7.41 -2.21 -6.10
C PHE A 99 -7.15 -1.22 -7.24
N LEU A 100 -8.20 -0.62 -7.81
CA LEU A 100 -8.08 0.40 -8.86
C LEU A 100 -7.33 1.63 -8.34
N PHE A 101 -7.75 2.19 -7.21
CA PHE A 101 -7.16 3.36 -6.60
C PHE A 101 -5.67 3.15 -6.28
N CYS A 102 -5.35 2.08 -5.56
CA CYS A 102 -3.99 1.76 -5.14
C CYS A 102 -3.07 1.42 -6.32
N SER A 103 -3.61 0.78 -7.37
CA SER A 103 -2.84 0.46 -8.59
C SER A 103 -2.51 1.71 -9.39
N CYS A 104 -3.46 2.61 -9.57
CA CYS A 104 -3.22 3.92 -10.19
C CYS A 104 -2.15 4.69 -9.40
N GLY A 105 -2.29 4.76 -8.08
CA GLY A 105 -1.32 5.41 -7.21
C GLY A 105 0.08 4.80 -7.33
N THR A 106 0.19 3.48 -7.31
CA THR A 106 1.47 2.76 -7.40
C THR A 106 2.16 2.98 -8.74
N TYR A 107 1.41 3.01 -9.85
CA TYR A 107 1.95 3.20 -11.19
C TYR A 107 2.36 4.65 -11.46
N LEU A 108 1.64 5.61 -10.88
CA LEU A 108 1.89 7.04 -11.09
C LEU A 108 2.99 7.58 -10.19
N THR A 109 3.13 7.03 -8.98
CA THR A 109 4.01 7.54 -7.94
C THR A 109 5.44 7.00 -8.08
N ARG A 110 6.44 7.91 -7.96
CA ARG A 110 7.86 7.58 -7.88
C ARG A 110 8.40 7.64 -6.44
N SER A 111 7.72 8.36 -5.56
CA SER A 111 8.14 8.58 -4.18
C SER A 111 7.62 7.48 -3.25
N SER A 112 8.49 6.97 -2.38
CA SER A 112 8.10 6.03 -1.32
C SER A 112 7.15 6.67 -0.30
N SER A 113 7.31 7.95 0.00
CA SER A 113 6.43 8.68 0.92
C SER A 113 5.02 8.83 0.37
N ALA A 114 4.89 9.19 -0.93
CA ALA A 114 3.58 9.27 -1.56
C ALA A 114 2.90 7.88 -1.64
N LEU A 115 3.66 6.81 -1.86
CA LEU A 115 3.11 5.46 -1.86
C LEU A 115 2.58 5.05 -0.47
N ARG A 116 3.26 5.45 0.62
CA ARG A 116 2.77 5.24 1.99
C ARG A 116 1.46 5.97 2.25
N ILE A 117 1.35 7.22 1.80
CA ILE A 117 0.11 8.01 1.94
C ILE A 117 -1.03 7.35 1.17
N ILE A 118 -0.79 6.93 -0.07
CA ILE A 118 -1.79 6.24 -0.89
C ILE A 118 -2.26 4.96 -0.21
N ASN A 119 -1.34 4.14 0.31
CA ASN A 119 -1.70 2.93 1.04
C ASN A 119 -2.49 3.23 2.33
N ALA A 120 -2.10 4.25 3.09
CA ALA A 120 -2.82 4.63 4.30
C ALA A 120 -4.25 5.12 3.99
N VAL A 121 -4.40 5.93 2.95
CA VAL A 121 -5.72 6.40 2.48
C VAL A 121 -6.56 5.22 1.99
N ASP A 122 -5.97 4.29 1.24
CA ASP A 122 -6.62 3.08 0.76
C ASP A 122 -7.17 2.22 1.91
N ILE A 123 -6.34 1.96 2.91
CA ILE A 123 -6.72 1.19 4.09
C ILE A 123 -7.88 1.88 4.84
N LEU A 124 -7.77 3.18 5.10
CA LEU A 124 -8.78 3.92 5.86
C LEU A 124 -10.12 4.03 5.14
N LEU A 125 -10.12 4.26 3.81
CA LEU A 125 -11.33 4.52 3.05
C LEU A 125 -12.02 3.25 2.55
N PHE A 126 -11.27 2.19 2.27
CA PHE A 126 -11.82 1.00 1.64
C PHE A 126 -11.73 -0.24 2.53
N TRP A 127 -10.53 -0.61 2.98
CA TRP A 127 -10.32 -1.85 3.71
C TRP A 127 -10.91 -1.82 5.11
N LEU A 128 -10.71 -0.76 5.87
CA LEU A 128 -11.27 -0.63 7.22
C LEU A 128 -12.81 -0.71 7.20
N ILE A 129 -13.45 -0.05 6.22
CA ILE A 129 -14.91 -0.11 6.06
C ILE A 129 -15.36 -1.50 5.64
N PHE A 130 -14.65 -2.12 4.68
CA PHE A 130 -14.96 -3.46 4.19
C PHE A 130 -14.87 -4.49 5.33
N ASP A 131 -13.75 -4.52 6.05
CA ASP A 131 -13.48 -5.48 7.11
C ASP A 131 -14.40 -5.27 8.33
N TYR A 132 -14.70 -4.02 8.68
CA TYR A 132 -15.66 -3.69 9.73
C TYR A 132 -17.07 -4.21 9.40
N LEU A 133 -17.55 -3.97 8.19
CA LEU A 133 -18.89 -4.39 7.76
C LEU A 133 -19.00 -5.90 7.55
N ASN A 134 -17.90 -6.58 7.27
CA ASN A 134 -17.85 -8.04 7.20
C ASN A 134 -17.49 -8.71 8.55
N LEU A 135 -17.43 -7.95 9.63
CA LEU A 135 -17.12 -8.41 11.00
C LEU A 135 -15.76 -9.11 11.12
N MET A 136 -14.79 -8.69 10.32
CA MET A 136 -13.42 -9.21 10.32
C MET A 136 -12.56 -8.49 11.36
N ALA A 137 -12.85 -8.68 12.66
CA ALA A 137 -12.22 -7.93 13.75
C ALA A 137 -10.69 -8.01 13.73
N PHE A 138 -10.11 -9.14 13.35
CA PHE A 138 -8.65 -9.30 13.25
C PHE A 138 -8.05 -8.40 12.17
N ASN A 139 -8.67 -8.33 10.99
CA ASN A 139 -8.20 -7.47 9.90
C ASN A 139 -8.34 -6.00 10.25
N VAL A 140 -9.44 -5.60 10.89
CA VAL A 140 -9.62 -4.22 11.38
C VAL A 140 -8.49 -3.81 12.32
N VAL A 141 -8.09 -4.67 13.26
CA VAL A 141 -6.96 -4.41 14.16
C VAL A 141 -5.65 -4.30 13.38
N THR A 142 -5.41 -5.20 12.43
CA THR A 142 -4.20 -5.18 11.59
C THR A 142 -4.12 -3.92 10.74
N ASP A 143 -5.22 -3.49 10.13
CA ASP A 143 -5.31 -2.28 9.32
C ASP A 143 -5.01 -1.02 10.15
N LEU A 144 -5.58 -0.95 11.35
CA LEU A 144 -5.27 0.14 12.28
C LEU A 144 -3.78 0.17 12.65
N PHE A 145 -3.17 -0.98 12.91
CA PHE A 145 -1.72 -1.04 13.17
C PHE A 145 -0.89 -0.57 11.98
N VAL A 146 -1.23 -0.99 10.77
CA VAL A 146 -0.50 -0.58 9.54
C VAL A 146 -0.58 0.93 9.30
N VAL A 147 -1.68 1.58 9.69
CA VAL A 147 -1.85 3.03 9.57
C VAL A 147 -1.17 3.77 10.73
N LEU A 148 -1.37 3.31 11.97
CA LEU A 148 -0.91 4.01 13.16
C LEU A 148 0.60 3.89 13.37
N PHE A 149 1.21 2.75 13.03
CA PHE A 149 2.63 2.53 13.25
C PHE A 149 3.54 3.54 12.50
N PRO A 150 3.36 3.83 11.20
CA PRO A 150 4.14 4.85 10.51
C PRO A 150 3.90 6.27 11.03
N LEU A 151 2.69 6.55 11.53
CA LEU A 151 2.37 7.84 12.15
C LEU A 151 3.09 8.00 13.48
N ALA A 152 3.09 6.97 14.33
CA ALA A 152 3.81 6.95 15.59
C ALA A 152 5.33 7.08 15.38
N GLU A 153 5.90 6.35 14.41
CA GLU A 153 7.33 6.45 14.07
C GLU A 153 7.71 7.87 13.64
N ARG A 154 6.85 8.52 12.88
CA ARG A 154 7.08 9.91 12.45
C ARG A 154 7.02 10.89 13.62
N TYR A 155 6.07 10.69 14.55
CA TYR A 155 5.92 11.52 15.74
C TYR A 155 7.16 11.41 16.65
N ILE A 156 7.63 10.18 16.93
CA ILE A 156 8.83 9.92 17.73
C ILE A 156 10.08 10.54 17.10
N LYS A 157 10.21 10.52 15.77
CA LYS A 157 11.35 11.14 15.08
C LYS A 157 11.34 12.67 15.19
N LEU A 158 10.17 13.30 15.12
CA LEU A 158 10.03 14.74 15.31
C LEU A 158 10.42 15.16 16.72
N ASP A 159 9.93 14.44 17.73
CA ASP A 159 10.24 14.71 19.14
C ASP A 159 11.74 14.60 19.44
N ASN A 160 12.42 13.59 18.90
CA ASN A 160 13.87 13.43 19.04
C ASN A 160 14.68 14.53 18.32
N THR A 161 14.16 15.11 17.24
CA THR A 161 14.84 16.23 16.52
C THR A 161 14.75 17.51 17.33
N ASP A 162 13.60 17.79 17.92
CA ASP A 162 13.38 18.96 18.78
C ASP A 162 14.24 18.90 20.06
N CYS A 163 14.41 17.70 20.65
CA CYS A 163 15.29 17.48 21.79
C CYS A 163 16.79 17.69 21.46
N ALA A 164 17.22 17.28 20.27
CA ALA A 164 18.62 17.46 19.83
C ALA A 164 18.95 18.94 19.61
N GLU A 165 18.05 19.69 18.99
CA GLU A 165 18.22 21.13 18.71
C GLU A 165 18.25 21.98 19.98
N GLN A 166 17.49 21.59 21.02
CA GLN A 166 17.54 22.22 22.34
C GLN A 166 18.87 21.99 23.07
N THR A 167 19.48 20.83 22.90
CA THR A 167 20.77 20.50 23.57
C THR A 167 21.92 21.28 22.97
N ASP A 168 21.93 21.50 21.66
CA ASP A 168 22.97 22.27 20.97
C ASP A 168 22.92 23.78 21.29
N THR A 169 21.74 24.32 21.57
CA THR A 169 21.57 25.72 21.98
C THR A 169 22.10 26.00 23.39
N ILE A 170 22.07 25.04 24.29
CA ILE A 170 22.55 25.19 25.68
C ILE A 170 24.09 25.13 25.71
N THR A 171 24.71 24.33 24.86
CA THR A 171 26.17 24.16 24.81
C THR A 171 26.90 25.34 24.15
N THR A 172 26.22 26.15 23.34
CA THR A 172 26.80 27.33 22.66
C THR A 172 26.70 28.61 23.48
N THR A 173 25.98 28.62 24.60
CA THR A 173 25.81 29.79 25.50
C THR A 173 26.64 29.72 26.79
N SER A 174 27.45 28.69 26.96
CA SER A 174 28.38 28.53 28.10
C SER A 174 29.83 28.76 27.64
#